data_76d826f17b3723bc89048c0903e1709c
#
_entry.id   76d826f17b3723bc89048c0903e1709c
#
_cell.length_a   1.000
_cell.length_b   1.000
_cell.length_c   1.000
_cell.angle_alpha   90.00
_cell.angle_beta   90.00
_cell.angle_gamma   90.00
#
_symmetry.space_group_name_H-M   'P 1'
#
loop_
_entity.id
_entity.type
_entity.pdbx_description
1 polymer ?
#
loop_
_entity_poly.entity_id
_entity_poly.type
_entity_poly.pdbx_seq_one_letter_code
_entity_poly.pdbx_strand_id
1 'polypeptide(L)'
;HGATVYYPNSSLNANIGAQGGALANEVLKQLVALGLANDWTRIRNSESGDTYTDGSICDYYSVIRNSKKAGFPGIIIEHAYISNQSDATNYLGSETALKKLGIADAQGIVNYFGLKQEDYHLIFDASYYLNNNPDVKNNWGNTAEAALQHFIKYGMAEGRRGNEIFDVHFYKDNIAPPTFDVAQH
;
A
#
# COMPACT_ATOMS: atom_id res chain seq x y z
N HIS A 1 6.60 20.51 -10.02
CA HIS A 1 7.38 19.80 -9.01
C HIS A 1 6.44 19.31 -7.89
N GLY A 2 6.87 18.30 -7.16
CA GLY A 2 6.06 17.71 -6.11
C GLY A 2 5.33 16.45 -6.56
N ALA A 3 4.31 16.01 -5.80
CA ALA A 3 3.59 14.78 -6.05
C ALA A 3 2.29 15.01 -6.83
N THR A 4 2.04 14.15 -7.82
CA THR A 4 0.78 14.07 -8.57
C THR A 4 0.22 12.65 -8.45
N VAL A 5 -1.10 12.52 -8.28
CA VAL A 5 -1.75 11.21 -8.31
C VAL A 5 -2.86 11.20 -9.36
N TYR A 6 -2.71 10.35 -10.37
CA TYR A 6 -3.74 10.13 -11.39
C TYR A 6 -4.74 9.06 -10.93
N TYR A 7 -6.01 9.31 -11.23
CA TYR A 7 -7.10 8.42 -10.87
C TYR A 7 -8.13 8.30 -12.01
N PRO A 8 -9.03 7.29 -11.97
CA PRO A 8 -10.01 7.06 -13.03
C PRO A 8 -10.96 8.25 -13.20
N ASN A 9 -11.26 8.61 -14.46
CA ASN A 9 -12.35 9.54 -14.77
C ASN A 9 -13.73 8.93 -14.39
N SER A 10 -14.82 9.68 -14.58
CA SER A 10 -16.18 9.24 -14.25
C SER A 10 -16.85 8.40 -15.36
N SER A 11 -16.18 8.19 -16.51
CA SER A 11 -16.69 7.41 -17.64
C SER A 11 -16.82 5.93 -17.27
N LEU A 12 -17.69 5.19 -17.94
CA LEU A 12 -17.99 3.77 -17.75
C LEU A 12 -18.55 3.45 -16.35
N ASN A 13 -17.93 3.95 -15.27
CA ASN A 13 -18.36 3.71 -13.89
C ASN A 13 -17.99 4.90 -13.00
N ALA A 14 -18.97 5.75 -12.73
CA ALA A 14 -18.79 6.96 -11.92
C ALA A 14 -18.39 6.64 -10.46
N ASN A 15 -18.86 5.52 -9.91
CA ASN A 15 -18.48 5.13 -8.54
C ASN A 15 -16.99 4.80 -8.44
N ILE A 16 -16.43 4.10 -9.43
CA ILE A 16 -14.99 3.80 -9.48
C ILE A 16 -14.18 5.10 -9.66
N GLY A 17 -14.67 6.05 -10.46
CA GLY A 17 -14.07 7.38 -10.56
C GLY A 17 -14.04 8.10 -9.21
N ALA A 18 -15.15 8.12 -8.48
CA ALA A 18 -15.24 8.74 -7.16
C ALA A 18 -14.33 8.05 -6.12
N GLN A 19 -14.33 6.72 -6.09
CA GLN A 19 -13.45 5.92 -5.23
C GLN A 19 -11.96 6.19 -5.54
N GLY A 20 -11.61 6.23 -6.82
CA GLY A 20 -10.26 6.54 -7.26
C GLY A 20 -9.81 7.94 -6.84
N GLY A 21 -10.68 8.94 -6.96
CA GLY A 21 -10.42 10.30 -6.50
C GLY A 21 -10.21 10.39 -4.99
N ALA A 22 -11.03 9.68 -4.20
CA ALA A 22 -10.89 9.62 -2.75
C ALA A 22 -9.57 8.94 -2.32
N LEU A 23 -9.25 7.79 -2.92
CA LEU A 23 -7.98 7.09 -2.69
C LEU A 23 -6.78 7.96 -3.07
N ALA A 24 -6.81 8.58 -4.25
CA ALA A 24 -5.75 9.47 -4.72
C ALA A 24 -5.51 10.66 -3.78
N ASN A 25 -6.57 11.24 -3.23
CA ASN A 25 -6.47 12.35 -2.28
C ASN A 25 -5.84 11.91 -0.95
N GLU A 26 -6.18 10.73 -0.41
CA GLU A 26 -5.57 10.25 0.84
C GLU A 26 -4.07 9.95 0.64
N VAL A 27 -3.67 9.36 -0.49
CA VAL A 27 -2.25 9.14 -0.81
C VAL A 27 -1.52 10.47 -0.96
N LEU A 28 -2.04 11.40 -1.77
CA LEU A 28 -1.40 12.71 -1.99
C LEU A 28 -1.23 13.48 -0.68
N LYS A 29 -2.22 13.42 0.22
CA LYS A 29 -2.16 14.04 1.54
C LYS A 29 -0.96 13.55 2.37
N GLN A 30 -0.65 12.26 2.33
CA GLN A 30 0.51 11.72 3.05
C GLN A 30 1.83 12.16 2.41
N LEU A 31 1.91 12.20 1.08
CA LEU A 31 3.09 12.69 0.37
C LEU A 31 3.35 14.17 0.66
N VAL A 32 2.30 14.98 0.68
CA VAL A 32 2.40 16.41 1.07
C VAL A 32 2.82 16.56 2.55
N ALA A 33 2.35 15.69 3.44
CA ALA A 33 2.76 15.68 4.85
C ALA A 33 4.26 15.33 5.01
N LEU A 34 4.85 14.58 4.06
CA LEU A 34 6.29 14.35 3.97
C LEU A 34 7.09 15.59 3.53
N GLY A 35 6.44 16.63 3.04
CA GLY A 35 7.04 17.87 2.58
C GLY A 35 7.10 18.03 1.06
N LEU A 36 6.55 17.10 0.26
CA LEU A 36 6.44 17.28 -1.18
C LEU A 36 5.44 18.39 -1.50
N ALA A 37 5.73 19.14 -2.55
CA ALA A 37 4.75 20.10 -3.05
C ALA A 37 3.52 19.37 -3.61
N ASN A 38 2.35 19.96 -3.39
CA ASN A 38 1.09 19.44 -3.92
C ASN A 38 0.96 19.83 -5.41
N ASP A 39 1.12 18.86 -6.31
CA ASP A 39 0.86 19.05 -7.75
C ASP A 39 -0.47 18.37 -8.18
N TRP A 40 -1.37 18.17 -7.23
CA TRP A 40 -2.78 17.80 -7.36
C TRP A 40 -3.07 16.35 -7.73
N THR A 41 -4.30 15.94 -7.45
CA THR A 41 -4.88 14.73 -8.03
C THR A 41 -5.49 15.07 -9.40
N ARG A 42 -5.34 14.14 -10.38
CA ARG A 42 -5.70 14.43 -11.78
C ARG A 42 -6.39 13.24 -12.43
N ILE A 43 -7.32 13.53 -13.33
CA ILE A 43 -7.74 12.60 -14.37
C ILE A 43 -7.00 12.94 -15.67
N ARG A 44 -6.82 11.94 -16.54
CA ARG A 44 -6.34 12.17 -17.91
C ARG A 44 -7.14 11.32 -18.87
N ASN A 45 -7.86 11.96 -19.77
CA ASN A 45 -8.65 11.30 -20.80
C ASN A 45 -7.78 10.90 -21.99
N SER A 46 -8.22 9.89 -22.76
CA SER A 46 -7.58 9.49 -24.00
C SER A 46 -7.47 10.69 -24.96
N GLU A 47 -6.28 10.92 -25.47
CA GLU A 47 -5.98 11.97 -26.44
C GLU A 47 -6.22 11.47 -27.89
N SER A 48 -6.27 10.16 -28.09
CA SER A 48 -6.59 9.52 -29.38
C SER A 48 -8.08 9.37 -29.62
N GLY A 49 -8.92 9.75 -28.66
CA GLY A 49 -10.37 9.60 -28.78
C GLY A 49 -10.89 8.20 -28.50
N ASP A 50 -10.08 7.31 -27.89
CA ASP A 50 -10.52 5.97 -27.50
C ASP A 50 -11.70 6.02 -26.56
N THR A 51 -12.66 5.12 -26.75
CA THR A 51 -13.86 5.03 -25.92
C THR A 51 -13.98 3.67 -25.22
N TYR A 52 -14.70 3.65 -24.12
CA TYR A 52 -15.19 2.44 -23.48
C TYR A 52 -16.32 1.79 -24.29
N THR A 53 -16.78 0.63 -23.87
CA THR A 53 -17.86 -0.13 -24.54
C THR A 53 -19.21 0.60 -24.53
N ASP A 54 -19.41 1.54 -23.62
CA ASP A 54 -20.59 2.40 -23.55
C ASP A 54 -20.48 3.67 -24.40
N GLY A 55 -19.36 3.84 -25.15
CA GLY A 55 -19.09 5.00 -26.00
C GLY A 55 -18.47 6.20 -25.24
N SER A 56 -18.34 6.13 -23.91
CA SER A 56 -17.73 7.20 -23.11
C SER A 56 -16.20 7.21 -23.25
N ILE A 57 -15.57 8.39 -23.05
CA ILE A 57 -14.12 8.58 -23.24
C ILE A 57 -13.30 7.72 -22.28
N CYS A 58 -12.29 7.00 -22.79
CA CYS A 58 -11.37 6.22 -22.00
C CYS A 58 -10.42 7.06 -21.14
N ASP A 59 -9.96 6.50 -20.03
CA ASP A 59 -8.79 7.00 -19.33
C ASP A 59 -7.54 6.83 -20.22
N TYR A 60 -6.62 7.79 -20.17
CA TYR A 60 -5.39 7.76 -20.96
C TYR A 60 -4.49 6.58 -20.61
N TYR A 61 -4.24 6.37 -19.31
CA TYR A 61 -3.33 5.33 -18.84
C TYR A 61 -3.97 3.96 -18.88
N SER A 62 -3.30 2.99 -19.53
CA SER A 62 -3.82 1.64 -19.68
C SER A 62 -4.03 0.92 -18.34
N VAL A 63 -3.17 1.16 -17.35
CA VAL A 63 -3.32 0.57 -16.01
C VAL A 63 -4.60 1.06 -15.34
N ILE A 64 -4.92 2.35 -15.39
CA ILE A 64 -6.16 2.93 -14.86
C ILE A 64 -7.37 2.39 -15.63
N ARG A 65 -7.27 2.37 -16.95
CA ARG A 65 -8.32 1.87 -17.85
C ARG A 65 -8.67 0.40 -17.59
N ASN A 66 -7.66 -0.43 -17.40
CA ASN A 66 -7.85 -1.87 -17.21
C ASN A 66 -8.33 -2.20 -15.78
N SER A 67 -7.83 -1.53 -14.76
CA SER A 67 -8.34 -1.70 -13.39
C SER A 67 -9.81 -1.28 -13.27
N LYS A 68 -10.20 -0.16 -13.92
CA LYS A 68 -11.61 0.26 -13.99
C LYS A 68 -12.50 -0.79 -14.67
N LYS A 69 -12.06 -1.38 -15.81
CA LYS A 69 -12.77 -2.48 -16.47
C LYS A 69 -12.89 -3.72 -15.59
N ALA A 70 -11.91 -3.96 -14.74
CA ALA A 70 -11.91 -5.06 -13.76
C ALA A 70 -12.72 -4.76 -12.49
N GLY A 71 -13.28 -3.55 -12.36
CA GLY A 71 -14.21 -3.21 -11.28
C GLY A 71 -13.57 -2.58 -10.04
N PHE A 72 -12.32 -2.08 -10.12
CA PHE A 72 -11.66 -1.41 -8.99
C PHE A 72 -10.90 -0.14 -9.42
N PRO A 73 -10.68 0.82 -8.48
CA PRO A 73 -10.00 2.07 -8.78
C PRO A 73 -8.47 1.87 -8.79
N GLY A 74 -7.86 1.83 -9.98
CA GLY A 74 -6.42 1.93 -10.12
C GLY A 74 -5.94 3.37 -10.09
N ILE A 75 -4.83 3.64 -9.43
CA ILE A 75 -4.18 4.96 -9.40
C ILE A 75 -2.74 4.87 -9.90
N ILE A 76 -2.18 6.00 -10.33
CA ILE A 76 -0.76 6.15 -10.63
C ILE A 76 -0.22 7.26 -9.75
N ILE A 77 0.82 6.97 -8.99
CA ILE A 77 1.48 7.92 -8.09
C ILE A 77 2.78 8.38 -8.74
N GLU A 78 2.86 9.65 -9.09
CA GLU A 78 4.09 10.33 -9.51
C GLU A 78 4.60 11.11 -8.31
N HIS A 79 5.60 10.55 -7.61
CA HIS A 79 6.05 11.08 -6.32
C HIS A 79 6.78 12.41 -6.43
N ALA A 80 7.63 12.56 -7.44
CA ALA A 80 8.56 13.68 -7.54
C ALA A 80 9.10 13.82 -8.97
N TYR A 81 9.63 14.99 -9.29
CA TYR A 81 10.21 15.27 -10.61
C TYR A 81 11.74 15.16 -10.55
N ILE A 82 12.31 14.19 -11.28
CA ILE A 82 13.77 14.03 -11.37
C ILE A 82 14.46 15.24 -11.98
N SER A 83 13.77 16.03 -12.79
CA SER A 83 14.25 17.27 -13.37
C SER A 83 14.22 18.46 -12.41
N ASN A 84 13.58 18.32 -11.24
CA ASN A 84 13.60 19.32 -10.19
C ASN A 84 14.67 18.98 -9.17
N GLN A 85 15.65 19.88 -8.98
CA GLN A 85 16.80 19.65 -8.10
C GLN A 85 16.38 19.34 -6.66
N SER A 86 15.39 20.04 -6.12
CA SER A 86 14.90 19.82 -4.76
C SER A 86 14.22 18.46 -4.62
N ASP A 87 13.32 18.11 -5.56
CA ASP A 87 12.63 16.83 -5.57
C ASP A 87 13.64 15.68 -5.69
N ALA A 88 14.55 15.76 -6.64
CA ALA A 88 15.57 14.74 -6.88
C ALA A 88 16.47 14.52 -5.65
N THR A 89 16.96 15.60 -5.03
CA THR A 89 17.88 15.50 -3.89
C THR A 89 17.17 15.01 -2.62
N ASN A 90 15.99 15.55 -2.31
CA ASN A 90 15.36 15.32 -1.01
C ASN A 90 14.54 14.02 -0.97
N TYR A 91 13.98 13.60 -2.11
CA TYR A 91 13.01 12.48 -2.14
C TYR A 91 13.44 11.29 -3.00
N LEU A 92 14.32 11.47 -4.00
CA LEU A 92 14.75 10.39 -4.90
C LEU A 92 16.21 9.98 -4.69
N GLY A 93 17.00 10.77 -3.96
CA GLY A 93 18.46 10.64 -3.88
C GLY A 93 18.98 9.56 -2.93
N SER A 94 18.13 8.86 -2.17
CA SER A 94 18.57 7.82 -1.23
C SER A 94 17.51 6.75 -0.99
N GLU A 95 17.96 5.55 -0.63
CA GLU A 95 17.06 4.44 -0.24
C GLU A 95 16.15 4.82 0.93
N THR A 96 16.66 5.56 1.91
CA THR A 96 15.88 6.05 3.04
C THR A 96 14.76 6.99 2.60
N ALA A 97 15.02 7.87 1.63
CA ALA A 97 14.01 8.77 1.07
C ALA A 97 12.94 7.98 0.30
N LEU A 98 13.34 7.01 -0.52
CA LEU A 98 12.43 6.15 -1.26
C LEU A 98 11.54 5.31 -0.31
N LYS A 99 12.09 4.77 0.78
CA LYS A 99 11.30 4.08 1.81
C LYS A 99 10.25 4.99 2.46
N LYS A 100 10.58 6.26 2.72
CA LYS A 100 9.61 7.21 3.26
C LYS A 100 8.45 7.47 2.30
N LEU A 101 8.71 7.55 0.99
CA LEU A 101 7.66 7.66 -0.03
C LEU A 101 6.74 6.44 0.01
N GLY A 102 7.30 5.23 -0.01
CA GLY A 102 6.49 4.00 0.06
C GLY A 102 5.68 3.87 1.35
N ILE A 103 6.20 4.33 2.50
CA ILE A 103 5.45 4.37 3.76
C ILE A 103 4.28 5.37 3.66
N ALA A 104 4.49 6.53 3.03
CA ALA A 104 3.44 7.51 2.82
C ALA A 104 2.33 6.97 1.91
N ASP A 105 2.69 6.27 0.82
CA ASP A 105 1.72 5.59 -0.05
C ASP A 105 0.88 4.57 0.73
N ALA A 106 1.55 3.69 1.47
CA ALA A 106 0.89 2.69 2.29
C ALA A 106 -0.06 3.34 3.32
N GLN A 107 0.36 4.42 3.98
CA GLN A 107 -0.48 5.13 4.94
C GLN A 107 -1.70 5.77 4.29
N GLY A 108 -1.57 6.31 3.08
CA GLY A 108 -2.70 6.83 2.30
C GLY A 108 -3.72 5.74 1.97
N ILE A 109 -3.25 4.56 1.56
CA ILE A 109 -4.08 3.39 1.28
C ILE A 109 -4.78 2.91 2.58
N VAL A 110 -4.04 2.77 3.67
CA VAL A 110 -4.57 2.40 4.99
C VAL A 110 -5.67 3.35 5.43
N ASN A 111 -5.45 4.66 5.31
CA ASN A 111 -6.43 5.67 5.69
C ASN A 111 -7.70 5.59 4.82
N TYR A 112 -7.54 5.42 3.51
CA TYR A 112 -8.67 5.31 2.59
C TYR A 112 -9.56 4.11 2.89
N PHE A 113 -8.97 2.94 3.12
CA PHE A 113 -9.71 1.72 3.44
C PHE A 113 -10.12 1.59 4.90
N GLY A 114 -9.72 2.54 5.76
CA GLY A 114 -9.96 2.46 7.20
C GLY A 114 -9.26 1.27 7.86
N LEU A 115 -8.16 0.80 7.26
CA LEU A 115 -7.38 -0.30 7.82
C LEU A 115 -6.70 0.18 9.09
N LYS A 116 -6.86 -0.56 10.17
CA LYS A 116 -6.13 -0.28 11.41
C LYS A 116 -4.77 -0.97 11.31
N GLN A 117 -3.72 -0.24 11.62
CA GLN A 117 -2.35 -0.77 11.68
C GLN A 117 -2.23 -1.95 12.69
N GLU A 118 -3.27 -2.18 13.50
CA GLU A 118 -3.32 -3.18 14.58
C GLU A 118 -4.20 -4.39 14.26
N ASP A 119 -4.68 -4.56 13.03
CA ASP A 119 -5.60 -5.64 12.70
C ASP A 119 -4.90 -6.98 12.42
N TYR A 120 -3.82 -7.24 13.17
CA TYR A 120 -3.19 -8.57 13.24
C TYR A 120 -3.99 -9.56 14.08
N HIS A 121 -5.12 -9.17 14.68
CA HIS A 121 -5.90 -10.04 15.58
C HIS A 121 -6.35 -11.36 14.93
N LEU A 122 -6.53 -11.38 13.61
CA LEU A 122 -6.87 -12.59 12.86
C LEU A 122 -5.70 -13.58 12.75
N ILE A 123 -4.47 -13.09 12.82
CA ILE A 123 -3.27 -13.91 12.60
C ILE A 123 -2.29 -13.89 13.78
N PHE A 124 -2.53 -13.02 14.78
CA PHE A 124 -1.64 -12.83 15.91
C PHE A 124 -2.38 -12.61 17.22
N ASP A 125 -1.99 -13.36 18.24
CA ASP A 125 -2.33 -13.20 19.65
C ASP A 125 -1.05 -13.15 20.47
N ALA A 126 -0.82 -12.01 21.13
CA ALA A 126 0.43 -11.77 21.87
C ALA A 126 0.63 -12.77 23.03
N SER A 127 -0.47 -13.12 23.73
CA SER A 127 -0.41 -14.05 24.84
C SER A 127 -0.08 -15.47 24.35
N TYR A 128 -0.75 -15.92 23.30
CA TYR A 128 -0.43 -17.18 22.64
C TYR A 128 1.02 -17.21 22.17
N TYR A 129 1.45 -16.15 21.48
CA TYR A 129 2.79 -16.07 20.91
C TYR A 129 3.88 -16.13 21.98
N LEU A 130 3.78 -15.34 23.05
CA LEU A 130 4.74 -15.31 24.15
C LEU A 130 4.76 -16.62 24.96
N ASN A 131 3.61 -17.27 25.11
CA ASN A 131 3.54 -18.57 25.82
C ASN A 131 4.19 -19.71 25.02
N ASN A 132 4.12 -19.63 23.68
CA ASN A 132 4.71 -20.65 22.80
C ASN A 132 6.14 -20.32 22.35
N ASN A 133 6.64 -19.11 22.66
CA ASN A 133 7.99 -18.66 22.30
C ASN A 133 8.70 -18.04 23.53
N PRO A 134 9.15 -18.85 24.50
CA PRO A 134 9.82 -18.34 25.69
C PRO A 134 11.11 -17.56 25.41
N ASP A 135 11.80 -17.90 24.33
CA ASP A 135 12.98 -17.18 23.85
C ASP A 135 12.67 -15.73 23.48
N VAL A 136 11.52 -15.48 22.85
CA VAL A 136 11.05 -14.11 22.55
C VAL A 136 10.76 -13.34 23.82
N LYS A 137 10.03 -13.97 24.75
CA LYS A 137 9.70 -13.38 26.03
C LYS A 137 10.93 -12.95 26.83
N ASN A 138 11.98 -13.75 26.78
CA ASN A 138 13.23 -13.53 27.54
C ASN A 138 14.17 -12.52 26.86
N ASN A 139 14.23 -12.49 25.52
CA ASN A 139 15.23 -11.70 24.80
C ASN A 139 14.66 -10.41 24.18
N TRP A 140 13.35 -10.34 23.91
CA TRP A 140 12.69 -9.19 23.26
C TRP A 140 11.78 -8.42 24.20
N GLY A 141 11.27 -9.07 25.22
CA GLY A 141 10.36 -8.49 26.19
C GLY A 141 9.02 -9.20 26.32
N ASN A 142 8.32 -8.90 27.40
CA ASN A 142 7.06 -9.55 27.78
C ASN A 142 5.85 -8.64 27.53
N THR A 143 5.86 -7.84 26.47
CA THR A 143 4.75 -6.96 26.10
C THR A 143 4.13 -7.39 24.77
N ALA A 144 2.85 -7.07 24.57
CA ALA A 144 2.17 -7.36 23.32
C ALA A 144 2.85 -6.69 22.12
N GLU A 145 3.36 -5.46 22.32
CA GLU A 145 4.08 -4.73 21.27
C GLU A 145 5.40 -5.43 20.91
N ALA A 146 6.22 -5.81 21.87
CA ALA A 146 7.48 -6.53 21.62
C ALA A 146 7.24 -7.87 20.93
N ALA A 147 6.20 -8.59 21.33
CA ALA A 147 5.80 -9.85 20.73
C ALA A 147 5.38 -9.67 19.25
N LEU A 148 4.55 -8.66 18.97
CA LEU A 148 4.11 -8.34 17.61
C LEU A 148 5.29 -7.92 16.72
N GLN A 149 6.17 -7.06 17.21
CA GLN A 149 7.35 -6.61 16.47
C GLN A 149 8.29 -7.80 16.14
N HIS A 150 8.47 -8.72 17.09
CA HIS A 150 9.25 -9.95 16.82
C HIS A 150 8.56 -10.82 15.78
N PHE A 151 7.22 -11.04 15.90
CA PHE A 151 6.46 -11.85 14.96
C PHE A 151 6.56 -11.32 13.54
N ILE A 152 6.36 -10.03 13.34
CA ILE A 152 6.46 -9.38 12.01
C ILE A 152 7.88 -9.46 11.46
N LYS A 153 8.89 -9.19 12.28
CA LYS A 153 10.28 -9.06 11.80
C LYS A 153 10.98 -10.40 11.58
N TYR A 154 10.67 -11.39 12.38
CA TYR A 154 11.37 -12.68 12.39
C TYR A 154 10.42 -13.87 12.43
N GLY A 155 9.38 -13.83 13.26
CA GLY A 155 8.53 -14.96 13.56
C GLY A 155 7.85 -15.55 12.33
N MET A 156 7.37 -14.72 11.42
CA MET A 156 6.77 -15.19 10.16
C MET A 156 7.81 -15.89 9.27
N ALA A 157 9.01 -15.35 9.16
CA ALA A 157 10.09 -15.98 8.40
C ALA A 157 10.55 -17.30 9.01
N GLU A 158 10.59 -17.36 10.35
CA GLU A 158 10.92 -18.56 11.12
C GLU A 158 9.79 -19.60 11.15
N GLY A 159 8.62 -19.28 10.58
CA GLY A 159 7.45 -20.15 10.57
C GLY A 159 6.74 -20.26 11.92
N ARG A 160 6.96 -19.34 12.86
CA ARG A 160 6.29 -19.35 14.15
C ARG A 160 4.82 -19.01 14.01
N ARG A 161 3.96 -19.73 14.72
CA ARG A 161 2.52 -19.41 14.75
C ARG A 161 2.26 -18.13 15.51
N GLY A 162 1.52 -17.22 14.91
CA GLY A 162 1.11 -15.96 15.55
C GLY A 162 -0.06 -16.16 16.53
N ASN A 163 -0.92 -17.15 16.27
CA ASN A 163 -2.04 -17.56 17.13
C ASN A 163 -2.36 -19.03 16.94
N GLU A 164 -3.42 -19.52 17.60
CA GLU A 164 -3.83 -20.93 17.57
C GLU A 164 -4.32 -21.38 16.17
N ILE A 165 -4.89 -20.45 15.39
CA ILE A 165 -5.59 -20.74 14.13
C ILE A 165 -4.67 -20.54 12.93
N PHE A 166 -3.87 -19.46 12.91
CA PHE A 166 -3.05 -19.09 11.77
C PHE A 166 -1.70 -19.81 11.76
N ASP A 167 -1.50 -20.62 10.73
CA ASP A 167 -0.27 -21.34 10.47
C ASP A 167 0.47 -20.76 9.26
N VAL A 168 1.62 -20.14 9.50
CA VAL A 168 2.44 -19.49 8.46
C VAL A 168 2.91 -20.50 7.41
N HIS A 169 3.29 -21.72 7.80
CA HIS A 169 3.73 -22.75 6.87
C HIS A 169 2.56 -23.18 5.97
N PHE A 170 1.42 -23.47 6.57
CA PHE A 170 0.23 -23.83 5.79
C PHE A 170 -0.14 -22.73 4.79
N TYR A 171 -0.08 -21.46 5.20
CA TYR A 171 -0.37 -20.33 4.32
C TYR A 171 0.64 -20.24 3.16
N LYS A 172 1.94 -20.33 3.45
CA LYS A 172 3.00 -20.31 2.41
C LYS A 172 2.87 -21.46 1.42
N ASP A 173 2.59 -22.65 1.91
CA ASP A 173 2.59 -23.87 1.08
C ASP A 173 1.31 -24.03 0.24
N ASN A 174 0.19 -23.45 0.68
CA ASN A 174 -1.11 -23.73 0.08
C ASN A 174 -1.83 -22.48 -0.50
N ILE A 175 -1.51 -21.29 -0.06
CA ILE A 175 -2.28 -20.08 -0.40
C ILE A 175 -1.42 -19.00 -1.06
N ALA A 176 -0.22 -18.76 -0.56
CA ALA A 176 0.68 -17.77 -1.11
C ALA A 176 1.20 -18.17 -2.50
N PRO A 177 1.33 -17.23 -3.46
CA PRO A 177 1.95 -17.53 -4.74
C PRO A 177 3.42 -17.98 -4.55
N PRO A 178 3.97 -18.81 -5.46
CA PRO A 178 5.31 -19.39 -5.32
C PRO A 178 6.47 -18.38 -5.13
N THR A 179 6.23 -17.12 -5.47
CA THR A 179 7.20 -16.02 -5.35
C THR A 179 6.98 -15.14 -4.11
N PHE A 180 6.03 -15.51 -3.24
CA PHE A 180 5.68 -14.71 -2.07
C PHE A 180 6.68 -14.97 -0.94
N ASP A 181 7.47 -13.97 -0.58
CA ASP A 181 8.36 -13.99 0.58
C ASP A 181 7.73 -13.21 1.73
N VAL A 182 7.26 -13.93 2.75
CA VAL A 182 6.60 -13.37 3.94
C VAL A 182 7.53 -12.47 4.76
N ALA A 183 8.86 -12.64 4.62
CA ALA A 183 9.83 -11.83 5.35
C ALA A 183 10.11 -10.46 4.70
N GLN A 184 9.63 -10.25 3.46
CA GLN A 184 9.86 -9.00 2.71
C GLN A 184 8.61 -8.11 2.61
N HIS A 185 7.49 -8.57 3.14
CA HIS A 185 6.20 -7.87 3.17
C HIS A 185 5.67 -7.76 4.58
#